data_b8f312c48fa957479767ffacb55e7cff
#
_entry.id   b8f312c48fa957479767ffacb55e7cff
#
_cell.length_a   1.000
_cell.length_b   1.000
_cell.length_c   1.000
_cell.angle_alpha   90.00
_cell.angle_beta   90.00
_cell.angle_gamma   90.00
#
_symmetry.space_group_name_H-M   'P 1'
#
loop_
_entity.id
_entity.type
_entity.pdbx_description
1 polymer ?
#
loop_
_entity_poly.entity_id
_entity_poly.type
_entity_poly.pdbx_seq_one_letter_code
_entity_poly.pdbx_strand_id
1 'polypeptide(L)'
;MSTQPQFFALFVGIDNYRSPSVTDLRGCVNDVTAMAGFVKAKLKLSDDNIRLYTASAQGHEAADRVATRANILAGFDWLTAQASAGDQIFIHYSGHGSQAPTVDPNNEPDGLDETLVPCDSRMAGPNGEQVFDILDKEIKTYIDLLEATGAYVTVFFDCCHSGSGTRGEQKVLTRKTPKDTRTRGLDTLEPRTGARLAEQGKLPPQPVTYSGWHISGDHVLLAGCRDEQLSHEYRDPETNAWHGATTFFLLRSLRSADEKTTWGEVYDRVRTQVNAQYNNQMPQLEGPENRTIFGGLALPAHPHLLVEKVESDSNGTYVQINGGPPVGLNLQSRVELYAPGSNDLSGSPLAVGVVDMLDRNNVGYVWAKITTAPPSGSVPLLARVKITAQSYDSQVYPVAATDPLLRAALAKATGSDESDPSASPFLQLTEPEKAEGARFRVERQADAFVVQDAAGVQIVVEMPPATPEGAARVAAILEHLAVYNNVRNLRNPALDSPLKDALQVDAFSYSRAGRVRPEDGIPLDNANAVLEPGRKVWLQVKNRGAEDLYLSIYVLTADFG
;
A
#
# COMPACT_ATOMS: atom_id res chain seq x y z
N MET A 1 -30.55 -18.81 14.53
CA MET A 1 -31.10 -17.60 13.89
C MET A 1 -29.89 -16.81 13.41
N SER A 2 -29.72 -16.61 12.13
CA SER A 2 -28.63 -15.78 11.61
C SER A 2 -28.99 -14.33 11.97
N THR A 3 -28.33 -13.79 12.99
CA THR A 3 -28.39 -12.35 13.26
C THR A 3 -27.77 -11.62 12.08
N GLN A 4 -28.41 -10.55 11.61
CA GLN A 4 -27.80 -9.70 10.57
C GLN A 4 -26.46 -9.14 11.08
N PRO A 5 -25.43 -9.05 10.23
CA PRO A 5 -24.16 -8.45 10.62
C PRO A 5 -24.34 -7.09 11.28
N GLN A 6 -23.67 -6.89 12.40
CA GLN A 6 -23.71 -5.63 13.16
C GLN A 6 -22.45 -4.81 12.86
N PHE A 7 -22.49 -3.54 13.21
CA PHE A 7 -21.34 -2.66 13.12
C PHE A 7 -21.00 -2.11 14.52
N PHE A 8 -19.75 -2.24 14.95
CA PHE A 8 -19.27 -1.70 16.21
C PHE A 8 -18.04 -0.84 15.99
N ALA A 9 -17.93 0.27 16.71
CA ALA A 9 -16.80 1.17 16.54
C ALA A 9 -16.23 1.69 17.86
N LEU A 10 -14.89 1.80 17.87
CA LEU A 10 -14.11 2.43 18.92
C LEU A 10 -13.39 3.65 18.36
N PHE A 11 -13.65 4.81 18.96
CA PHE A 11 -13.02 6.07 18.60
C PHE A 11 -12.23 6.61 19.79
N VAL A 12 -10.98 6.99 19.56
CA VAL A 12 -10.10 7.55 20.57
C VAL A 12 -9.46 8.83 20.03
N GLY A 13 -9.74 9.98 20.63
CA GLY A 13 -9.22 11.28 20.21
C GLY A 13 -8.58 12.04 21.38
N ILE A 14 -7.32 12.44 21.24
CA ILE A 14 -6.55 13.03 22.34
C ILE A 14 -5.90 14.33 21.90
N ASP A 15 -6.41 15.44 22.39
CA ASP A 15 -5.81 16.77 22.23
C ASP A 15 -4.99 17.18 23.47
N ASN A 16 -5.40 16.77 24.68
CA ASN A 16 -4.77 17.17 25.93
C ASN A 16 -4.10 15.98 26.64
N TYR A 17 -2.83 16.15 27.00
CA TYR A 17 -2.01 15.15 27.68
C TYR A 17 -1.64 15.62 29.09
N ARG A 18 -1.83 14.73 30.08
CA ARG A 18 -1.54 15.07 31.48
C ARG A 18 -0.04 15.19 31.76
N SER A 19 0.78 14.46 31.00
CA SER A 19 2.24 14.50 31.16
C SER A 19 2.85 15.74 30.52
N PRO A 20 3.66 16.53 31.25
CA PRO A 20 4.35 17.69 30.70
C PRO A 20 5.42 17.33 29.64
N SER A 21 5.76 16.06 29.51
CA SER A 21 6.68 15.58 28.47
C SER A 21 6.00 15.32 27.11
N VAL A 22 4.68 15.40 27.05
CA VAL A 22 3.87 15.19 25.85
C VAL A 22 3.17 16.50 25.50
N THR A 23 3.36 16.98 24.27
CA THR A 23 2.79 18.25 23.81
C THR A 23 1.32 18.06 23.46
N ASP A 24 0.47 19.04 23.76
CA ASP A 24 -0.93 19.02 23.38
C ASP A 24 -1.12 19.17 21.87
N LEU A 25 -2.20 18.59 21.36
CA LEU A 25 -2.69 18.66 19.99
C LEU A 25 -3.97 19.50 19.91
N ARG A 26 -4.60 19.58 18.72
CA ARG A 26 -5.78 20.44 18.51
C ARG A 26 -6.89 19.80 17.69
N GLY A 27 -6.57 18.80 16.88
CA GLY A 27 -7.49 18.27 15.88
C GLY A 27 -8.03 16.88 16.17
N CYS A 28 -7.49 16.19 17.16
CA CYS A 28 -7.76 14.77 17.35
C CYS A 28 -9.18 14.50 17.88
N VAL A 29 -9.65 15.32 18.78
CA VAL A 29 -11.03 15.23 19.29
C VAL A 29 -12.04 15.57 18.18
N ASN A 30 -11.74 16.56 17.34
CA ASN A 30 -12.56 16.90 16.19
C ASN A 30 -12.63 15.73 15.19
N ASP A 31 -11.50 15.08 14.93
CA ASP A 31 -11.42 13.95 14.01
C ASP A 31 -12.34 12.81 14.39
N VAL A 32 -12.19 12.32 15.62
CA VAL A 32 -12.96 11.17 16.08
C VAL A 32 -14.45 11.52 16.26
N THR A 33 -14.76 12.76 16.67
CA THR A 33 -16.14 13.21 16.79
C THR A 33 -16.81 13.30 15.42
N ALA A 34 -16.12 13.87 14.43
CA ALA A 34 -16.63 13.97 13.06
C ALA A 34 -16.78 12.58 12.41
N MET A 35 -15.81 11.67 12.62
CA MET A 35 -15.86 10.30 12.10
C MET A 35 -16.98 9.50 12.76
N ALA A 36 -17.13 9.55 14.08
CA ALA A 36 -18.21 8.90 14.81
C ALA A 36 -19.58 9.39 14.34
N GLY A 37 -19.74 10.71 14.19
CA GLY A 37 -20.96 11.31 13.67
C GLY A 37 -21.28 10.87 12.25
N PHE A 38 -20.27 10.82 11.38
CA PHE A 38 -20.42 10.34 10.00
C PHE A 38 -20.86 8.88 9.96
N VAL A 39 -20.14 7.98 10.65
CA VAL A 39 -20.43 6.55 10.67
C VAL A 39 -21.82 6.28 11.26
N LYS A 40 -22.14 6.93 12.37
CA LYS A 40 -23.45 6.84 13.01
C LYS A 40 -24.59 7.22 12.06
N ALA A 41 -24.45 8.34 11.36
CA ALA A 41 -25.46 8.82 10.41
C ALA A 41 -25.57 7.92 9.15
N LYS A 42 -24.41 7.55 8.57
CA LYS A 42 -24.35 6.75 7.33
C LYS A 42 -24.94 5.35 7.53
N LEU A 43 -24.63 4.70 8.66
CA LEU A 43 -25.04 3.34 8.97
C LEU A 43 -26.27 3.26 9.90
N LYS A 44 -26.81 4.40 10.32
CA LYS A 44 -27.99 4.52 11.22
C LYS A 44 -27.78 3.76 12.55
N LEU A 45 -26.59 3.91 13.15
CA LEU A 45 -26.22 3.23 14.38
C LEU A 45 -26.81 3.89 15.62
N SER A 46 -27.02 3.09 16.67
CA SER A 46 -27.32 3.58 18.02
C SER A 46 -26.02 3.93 18.79
N ASP A 47 -26.18 4.57 19.93
CA ASP A 47 -25.04 4.85 20.82
C ASP A 47 -24.43 3.57 21.44
N ASP A 48 -25.19 2.48 21.51
CA ASP A 48 -24.71 1.19 21.99
C ASP A 48 -23.68 0.54 21.06
N ASN A 49 -23.68 0.94 19.76
CA ASN A 49 -22.73 0.44 18.78
C ASN A 49 -21.39 1.18 18.80
N ILE A 50 -21.26 2.26 19.60
CA ILE A 50 -20.11 3.15 19.54
C ILE A 50 -19.52 3.35 20.94
N ARG A 51 -18.19 3.29 21.03
CA ARG A 51 -17.42 3.80 22.16
C ARG A 51 -16.56 4.96 21.68
N LEU A 52 -16.73 6.10 22.34
CA LEU A 52 -15.97 7.32 22.05
C LEU A 52 -15.25 7.76 23.35
N TYR A 53 -13.91 7.74 23.30
CA TYR A 53 -13.05 8.21 24.35
C TYR A 53 -12.29 9.44 23.85
N THR A 54 -12.34 10.52 24.62
CA THR A 54 -11.68 11.77 24.26
C THR A 54 -10.87 12.35 25.43
N ALA A 55 -9.92 13.20 25.10
CA ALA A 55 -9.27 14.07 26.07
C ALA A 55 -9.13 15.45 25.43
N SER A 56 -10.15 16.28 25.64
CA SER A 56 -10.22 17.63 25.07
C SER A 56 -9.45 18.65 25.92
N ALA A 57 -9.09 19.76 25.29
CA ALA A 57 -8.45 20.87 26.00
C ALA A 57 -9.33 21.45 27.12
N GLN A 58 -10.65 21.26 27.07
CA GLN A 58 -11.60 21.72 28.08
C GLN A 58 -11.70 20.76 29.28
N GLY A 59 -11.36 19.49 29.11
CA GLY A 59 -11.38 18.48 30.17
C GLY A 59 -12.76 18.22 30.76
N HIS A 60 -13.82 18.29 29.95
CA HIS A 60 -15.20 18.15 30.39
C HIS A 60 -15.77 16.73 30.24
N GLU A 61 -14.94 15.77 29.83
CA GLU A 61 -15.35 14.39 29.64
C GLU A 61 -15.74 13.75 30.99
N ALA A 62 -16.79 12.92 30.96
CA ALA A 62 -17.11 12.04 32.07
C ALA A 62 -15.96 11.05 32.29
N ALA A 63 -15.68 10.66 33.52
CA ALA A 63 -14.52 9.88 33.89
C ALA A 63 -14.37 8.55 33.10
N ASP A 64 -15.51 7.92 32.76
CA ASP A 64 -15.60 6.72 31.96
C ASP A 64 -15.46 6.97 30.44
N ARG A 65 -15.31 8.24 30.00
CA ARG A 65 -15.16 8.66 28.59
C ARG A 65 -13.82 9.32 28.33
N VAL A 66 -13.02 9.58 29.35
CA VAL A 66 -11.67 10.13 29.17
C VAL A 66 -10.78 9.08 28.49
N ALA A 67 -9.95 9.51 27.52
CA ALA A 67 -9.05 8.65 26.77
C ALA A 67 -7.81 8.25 27.58
N THR A 68 -8.04 7.66 28.77
CA THR A 68 -7.00 7.04 29.59
C THR A 68 -6.63 5.68 29.04
N ARG A 69 -5.42 5.18 29.39
CA ARG A 69 -5.00 3.81 29.04
C ARG A 69 -6.06 2.77 29.44
N ALA A 70 -6.54 2.84 30.68
CA ALA A 70 -7.53 1.90 31.20
C ALA A 70 -8.84 1.91 30.40
N ASN A 71 -9.36 3.10 30.08
CA ASN A 71 -10.60 3.24 29.30
C ASN A 71 -10.44 2.77 27.85
N ILE A 72 -9.28 3.08 27.23
CA ILE A 72 -9.00 2.63 25.85
C ILE A 72 -8.98 1.08 25.79
N LEU A 73 -8.26 0.43 26.72
CA LEU A 73 -8.21 -1.03 26.79
C LEU A 73 -9.60 -1.63 27.09
N ALA A 74 -10.39 -1.01 27.98
CA ALA A 74 -11.79 -1.41 28.21
C ALA A 74 -12.66 -1.25 26.95
N GLY A 75 -12.36 -0.29 26.10
CA GLY A 75 -12.99 -0.14 24.79
C GLY A 75 -12.68 -1.30 23.83
N PHE A 76 -11.44 -1.76 23.81
CA PHE A 76 -11.06 -2.97 23.07
C PHE A 76 -11.70 -4.24 23.65
N ASP A 77 -11.76 -4.38 24.99
CA ASP A 77 -12.47 -5.49 25.65
C ASP A 77 -13.95 -5.48 25.30
N TRP A 78 -14.56 -4.31 25.26
CA TRP A 78 -15.94 -4.19 24.83
C TRP A 78 -16.12 -4.65 23.38
N LEU A 79 -15.25 -4.22 22.42
CA LEU A 79 -15.31 -4.70 21.04
C LEU A 79 -15.22 -6.21 20.94
N THR A 80 -14.28 -6.83 21.65
CA THR A 80 -14.11 -8.29 21.63
C THR A 80 -15.31 -9.04 22.22
N ALA A 81 -16.01 -8.44 23.17
CA ALA A 81 -17.22 -9.01 23.76
C ALA A 81 -18.46 -8.88 22.85
N GLN A 82 -18.48 -7.88 21.93
CA GLN A 82 -19.59 -7.70 20.99
C GLN A 82 -19.39 -8.50 19.69
N ALA A 83 -18.15 -8.62 19.22
CA ALA A 83 -17.83 -9.11 17.89
C ALA A 83 -18.30 -10.55 17.65
N SER A 84 -18.91 -10.77 16.50
CA SER A 84 -19.36 -12.07 15.98
C SER A 84 -18.99 -12.19 14.49
N ALA A 85 -19.07 -13.41 13.96
CA ALA A 85 -18.74 -13.66 12.56
C ALA A 85 -19.60 -12.83 11.60
N GLY A 86 -18.94 -12.13 10.68
CA GLY A 86 -19.56 -11.23 9.70
C GLY A 86 -19.81 -9.81 10.18
N ASP A 87 -19.63 -9.52 11.48
CA ASP A 87 -19.75 -8.15 11.99
C ASP A 87 -18.64 -7.26 11.43
N GLN A 88 -18.89 -5.95 11.42
CA GLN A 88 -17.95 -4.92 11.01
C GLN A 88 -17.40 -4.21 12.25
N ILE A 89 -16.10 -4.20 12.39
CA ILE A 89 -15.41 -3.52 13.49
C ILE A 89 -14.59 -2.36 12.92
N PHE A 90 -14.78 -1.17 13.47
CA PHE A 90 -14.03 0.01 13.07
C PHE A 90 -13.33 0.63 14.28
N ILE A 91 -12.01 0.74 14.21
CA ILE A 91 -11.17 1.32 15.26
C ILE A 91 -10.48 2.55 14.70
N HIS A 92 -10.69 3.71 15.33
CA HIS A 92 -10.04 4.95 14.92
C HIS A 92 -9.37 5.60 16.13
N TYR A 93 -8.06 5.74 16.03
CA TYR A 93 -7.25 6.51 16.98
C TYR A 93 -6.70 7.76 16.28
N SER A 94 -6.84 8.90 16.92
CA SER A 94 -6.29 10.19 16.53
C SER A 94 -5.58 10.80 17.73
N GLY A 95 -4.25 10.95 17.67
CA GLY A 95 -3.43 11.36 18.78
C GLY A 95 -1.94 11.27 18.51
N HIS A 96 -1.11 11.32 19.55
CA HIS A 96 0.31 11.03 19.42
C HIS A 96 0.59 9.55 19.29
N GLY A 97 1.51 9.22 18.37
CA GLY A 97 2.26 7.99 18.39
C GLY A 97 3.66 8.23 18.97
N SER A 98 4.32 7.16 19.37
CA SER A 98 5.65 7.16 19.90
C SER A 98 6.32 5.79 19.74
N GLN A 99 7.48 5.62 20.34
CA GLN A 99 8.18 4.35 20.44
C GLN A 99 8.62 4.12 21.89
N ALA A 100 8.75 2.85 22.28
CA ALA A 100 9.25 2.44 23.59
C ALA A 100 10.24 1.26 23.44
N PRO A 101 11.12 0.99 24.43
CA PRO A 101 11.96 -0.19 24.41
C PRO A 101 11.12 -1.45 24.23
N THR A 102 11.51 -2.29 23.28
CA THR A 102 10.72 -3.48 22.94
C THR A 102 10.65 -4.48 24.08
N VAL A 103 9.50 -5.11 24.21
CA VAL A 103 9.29 -6.29 25.08
C VAL A 103 9.56 -7.60 24.35
N ASP A 104 9.77 -7.58 23.03
CA ASP A 104 10.10 -8.73 22.18
C ASP A 104 11.30 -8.45 21.25
N PRO A 105 12.54 -8.43 21.81
CA PRO A 105 13.75 -8.08 21.05
C PRO A 105 14.06 -9.01 19.85
N ASN A 106 13.35 -10.14 19.73
CA ASN A 106 13.57 -11.07 18.62
C ASN A 106 12.82 -10.66 17.35
N ASN A 107 11.76 -9.87 17.49
CA ASN A 107 10.93 -9.42 16.38
C ASN A 107 11.14 -7.93 16.04
N GLU A 108 11.84 -7.18 16.89
CA GLU A 108 12.13 -5.75 16.67
C GLU A 108 13.64 -5.53 16.44
N PRO A 109 14.07 -5.43 15.19
CA PRO A 109 15.51 -5.28 14.87
C PRO A 109 16.15 -4.01 15.41
N ASP A 110 15.37 -2.93 15.55
CA ASP A 110 15.82 -1.65 16.11
C ASP A 110 15.70 -1.58 17.64
N GLY A 111 15.07 -2.59 18.26
CA GLY A 111 14.86 -2.70 19.70
C GLY A 111 13.73 -1.85 20.24
N LEU A 112 12.79 -1.40 19.38
CA LEU A 112 11.68 -0.51 19.76
C LEU A 112 10.35 -1.14 19.35
N ASP A 113 9.30 -0.85 20.14
CA ASP A 113 7.91 -1.11 19.83
C ASP A 113 7.20 0.20 19.52
N GLU A 114 6.33 0.23 18.51
CA GLU A 114 5.44 1.35 18.23
C GLU A 114 4.36 1.45 19.30
N THR A 115 3.97 2.70 19.62
CA THR A 115 2.99 2.93 20.68
C THR A 115 1.92 3.94 20.32
N LEU A 116 0.71 3.73 20.87
CA LEU A 116 -0.30 4.78 21.04
C LEU A 116 -0.12 5.41 22.42
N VAL A 117 -0.26 6.73 22.50
CA VAL A 117 -0.01 7.49 23.73
C VAL A 117 -1.35 7.91 24.39
N PRO A 118 -1.84 7.22 25.43
CA PRO A 118 -3.01 7.66 26.20
C PRO A 118 -2.82 9.00 26.88
N CYS A 119 -3.89 9.70 27.17
CA CYS A 119 -3.82 11.04 27.80
C CYS A 119 -3.17 11.06 29.18
N ASP A 120 -3.18 9.93 29.90
CA ASP A 120 -2.59 9.74 31.22
C ASP A 120 -1.24 8.99 31.18
N SER A 121 -0.73 8.67 30.01
CA SER A 121 0.57 8.01 29.86
C SER A 121 1.71 8.86 30.41
N ARG A 122 2.79 8.20 30.83
CA ARG A 122 4.00 8.80 31.39
C ARG A 122 3.78 9.56 32.70
N MET A 123 2.71 9.22 33.39
CA MET A 123 2.33 9.72 34.72
C MET A 123 2.26 8.57 35.71
N ALA A 124 2.18 8.92 37.01
CA ALA A 124 1.78 7.95 38.02
C ALA A 124 0.24 7.82 38.01
N GLY A 125 -0.24 6.60 38.07
CA GLY A 125 -1.66 6.30 38.22
C GLY A 125 -2.14 6.58 39.67
N PRO A 126 -3.44 6.35 39.93
CA PRO A 126 -4.07 6.68 41.21
C PRO A 126 -3.43 6.00 42.44
N ASN A 127 -2.85 4.81 42.23
CA ASN A 127 -2.21 4.01 43.30
C ASN A 127 -0.67 4.14 43.27
N GLY A 128 -0.12 5.05 42.46
CA GLY A 128 1.32 5.26 42.31
C GLY A 128 1.98 4.32 41.26
N GLU A 129 1.24 3.47 40.59
CA GLU A 129 1.72 2.67 39.46
C GLU A 129 2.11 3.56 38.27
N GLN A 130 3.04 3.08 37.44
CA GLN A 130 3.40 3.81 36.24
C GLN A 130 2.39 3.51 35.11
N VAL A 131 1.85 4.55 34.50
CA VAL A 131 1.03 4.42 33.30
C VAL A 131 1.94 4.51 32.07
N PHE A 132 1.95 3.45 31.27
CA PHE A 132 2.74 3.32 30.04
C PHE A 132 1.90 3.59 28.80
N ASP A 133 2.56 3.85 27.67
CA ASP A 133 1.94 3.86 26.34
C ASP A 133 1.37 2.46 26.02
N ILE A 134 0.41 2.35 25.10
CA ILE A 134 -0.12 1.08 24.61
C ILE A 134 0.76 0.61 23.46
N LEU A 135 1.34 -0.60 23.57
CA LEU A 135 2.21 -1.16 22.54
C LEU A 135 1.41 -1.72 21.35
N ASP A 136 2.02 -1.73 20.19
CA ASP A 136 1.52 -2.43 18.99
C ASP A 136 1.22 -3.92 19.28
N LYS A 137 2.00 -4.60 20.12
CA LYS A 137 1.79 -5.98 20.56
C LYS A 137 0.51 -6.17 21.38
N GLU A 138 0.14 -5.17 22.18
CA GLU A 138 -1.14 -5.17 22.91
C GLU A 138 -2.30 -4.98 21.92
N ILE A 139 -2.15 -4.06 20.97
CA ILE A 139 -3.13 -3.82 19.90
C ILE A 139 -3.29 -5.07 19.04
N LYS A 140 -2.18 -5.70 18.65
CA LYS A 140 -2.18 -6.95 17.87
C LYS A 140 -2.94 -8.06 18.58
N THR A 141 -2.81 -8.19 19.89
CA THR A 141 -3.55 -9.18 20.67
C THR A 141 -5.06 -8.97 20.53
N TYR A 142 -5.56 -7.75 20.61
CA TYR A 142 -6.96 -7.45 20.41
C TYR A 142 -7.44 -7.67 18.98
N ILE A 143 -6.63 -7.27 18.01
CA ILE A 143 -6.96 -7.49 16.59
C ILE A 143 -7.07 -8.97 16.30
N ASP A 144 -6.12 -9.80 16.76
CA ASP A 144 -6.17 -11.26 16.62
C ASP A 144 -7.45 -11.87 17.23
N LEU A 145 -7.86 -11.37 18.39
CA LEU A 145 -9.10 -11.82 19.03
C LEU A 145 -10.34 -11.45 18.22
N LEU A 146 -10.37 -10.24 17.65
CA LEU A 146 -11.48 -9.79 16.80
C LEU A 146 -11.53 -10.59 15.49
N GLU A 147 -10.40 -10.79 14.83
CA GLU A 147 -10.31 -11.60 13.60
C GLU A 147 -10.72 -13.07 13.86
N ALA A 148 -10.35 -13.63 15.01
CA ALA A 148 -10.72 -14.99 15.38
C ALA A 148 -12.25 -15.20 15.54
N THR A 149 -13.02 -14.13 15.72
CA THR A 149 -14.50 -14.21 15.71
C THR A 149 -15.07 -14.36 14.30
N GLY A 150 -14.29 -14.08 13.26
CA GLY A 150 -14.74 -13.96 11.87
C GLY A 150 -15.34 -12.59 11.54
N ALA A 151 -15.12 -11.58 12.36
CA ALA A 151 -15.51 -10.20 12.09
C ALA A 151 -14.54 -9.55 11.09
N TYR A 152 -15.04 -8.57 10.32
CA TYR A 152 -14.23 -7.77 9.41
C TYR A 152 -13.70 -6.54 10.14
N VAL A 153 -12.41 -6.50 10.39
CA VAL A 153 -11.77 -5.43 11.17
C VAL A 153 -11.17 -4.39 10.23
N THR A 154 -11.41 -3.12 10.56
CA THR A 154 -10.76 -1.96 9.94
C THR A 154 -10.18 -1.08 11.04
N VAL A 155 -8.90 -0.77 10.92
CA VAL A 155 -8.14 0.04 11.86
C VAL A 155 -7.65 1.30 11.16
N PHE A 156 -7.82 2.45 11.80
CA PHE A 156 -7.30 3.71 11.31
C PHE A 156 -6.53 4.42 12.42
N PHE A 157 -5.22 4.63 12.21
CA PHE A 157 -4.33 5.35 13.11
C PHE A 157 -3.84 6.63 12.46
N ASP A 158 -4.34 7.78 12.90
CA ASP A 158 -3.86 9.09 12.48
C ASP A 158 -2.86 9.63 13.51
N CYS A 159 -1.67 9.04 13.51
CA CYS A 159 -0.54 9.36 14.38
C CYS A 159 0.79 9.02 13.69
N CYS A 160 1.92 9.42 14.31
CA CYS A 160 3.29 9.15 13.85
C CYS A 160 4.04 8.32 14.90
N HIS A 161 5.00 7.50 14.46
CA HIS A 161 5.84 6.70 15.38
C HIS A 161 7.31 7.11 15.35
N SER A 162 7.82 7.57 14.19
CA SER A 162 9.26 7.71 13.95
C SER A 162 9.99 8.58 14.98
N GLY A 163 11.08 8.05 15.53
CA GLY A 163 11.90 8.70 16.54
C GLY A 163 12.80 9.84 16.02
N SER A 164 13.04 9.98 14.72
CA SER A 164 13.97 10.94 14.13
C SER A 164 13.27 12.22 13.68
N GLY A 165 13.31 13.27 14.49
CA GLY A 165 12.86 14.60 14.07
C GLY A 165 13.95 15.34 13.33
N THR A 166 13.78 15.62 12.04
CA THR A 166 14.50 16.70 11.39
C THR A 166 14.03 18.03 11.98
N ARG A 167 14.93 18.78 12.56
CA ARG A 167 14.68 20.15 13.05
C ARG A 167 14.61 21.08 11.85
N GLY A 168 13.45 21.19 11.23
CA GLY A 168 13.15 22.22 10.22
C GLY A 168 12.25 23.29 10.83
N GLU A 169 12.55 24.54 10.53
CA GLU A 169 11.92 25.75 11.06
C GLU A 169 10.50 26.02 10.53
N GLN A 170 9.55 25.09 10.65
CA GLN A 170 8.14 25.42 10.47
C GLN A 170 7.37 24.97 11.69
N LYS A 171 6.57 25.89 12.28
CA LYS A 171 5.62 25.65 13.38
C LYS A 171 4.41 24.83 12.90
N VAL A 172 4.64 23.70 12.24
CA VAL A 172 3.59 22.76 11.88
C VAL A 172 3.44 21.79 13.05
N LEU A 173 2.23 21.69 13.60
CA LEU A 173 1.93 20.74 14.66
C LEU A 173 1.93 19.33 14.06
N THR A 174 2.70 18.43 14.65
CA THR A 174 2.84 17.04 14.24
C THR A 174 2.39 16.09 15.35
N ARG A 175 1.85 14.95 14.98
CA ARG A 175 1.29 13.94 15.90
C ARG A 175 2.33 12.97 16.43
N LYS A 176 3.44 13.53 16.89
CA LYS A 176 4.61 12.82 17.40
C LYS A 176 5.03 13.35 18.76
N THR A 177 5.36 12.42 19.65
CA THR A 177 5.98 12.76 20.96
C THR A 177 7.32 12.02 21.11
N PRO A 178 8.25 12.49 21.95
CA PRO A 178 9.51 11.79 22.21
C PRO A 178 9.30 10.36 22.69
N LYS A 179 10.26 9.48 22.40
CA LYS A 179 10.24 8.06 22.81
C LYS A 179 10.06 7.94 24.33
N ASP A 180 9.26 6.96 24.74
CA ASP A 180 9.19 6.54 26.13
C ASP A 180 10.41 5.66 26.43
N THR A 181 11.37 6.18 27.19
CA THR A 181 12.61 5.46 27.49
C THR A 181 12.51 4.56 28.72
N ARG A 182 11.34 4.50 29.37
CA ARG A 182 11.13 3.66 30.55
C ARG A 182 11.08 2.19 30.16
N THR A 183 11.82 1.37 30.88
CA THR A 183 11.73 -0.09 30.75
C THR A 183 10.45 -0.57 31.42
N ARG A 184 9.79 -1.55 30.81
CA ARG A 184 8.57 -2.16 31.33
C ARG A 184 8.71 -3.67 31.42
N GLY A 185 8.05 -4.27 32.42
CA GLY A 185 7.92 -5.72 32.53
C GLY A 185 6.66 -6.23 31.82
N LEU A 186 6.58 -7.54 31.59
CA LEU A 186 5.40 -8.17 30.99
C LEU A 186 4.12 -8.01 31.83
N ASP A 187 4.27 -7.80 33.12
CA ASP A 187 3.19 -7.53 34.10
C ASP A 187 2.53 -6.16 33.92
N THR A 188 3.17 -5.25 33.17
CA THR A 188 2.63 -3.90 32.87
C THR A 188 1.79 -3.89 31.59
N LEU A 189 1.80 -4.98 30.83
CA LEU A 189 1.05 -5.13 29.59
C LEU A 189 -0.40 -5.52 29.87
N GLU A 190 -1.22 -5.42 28.84
CA GLU A 190 -2.53 -6.08 28.84
C GLU A 190 -2.34 -7.58 29.17
N PRO A 191 -3.15 -8.15 30.10
CA PRO A 191 -2.86 -9.47 30.69
C PRO A 191 -2.72 -10.61 29.67
N ARG A 192 -3.51 -10.61 28.57
CA ARG A 192 -3.44 -11.64 27.51
C ARG A 192 -2.14 -11.53 26.72
N THR A 193 -1.69 -10.30 26.45
CA THR A 193 -0.42 -10.05 25.77
C THR A 193 0.75 -10.47 26.64
N GLY A 194 0.74 -10.10 27.92
CA GLY A 194 1.76 -10.53 28.89
C GLY A 194 1.84 -12.05 29.03
N ALA A 195 0.71 -12.74 29.15
CA ALA A 195 0.64 -14.18 29.20
C ALA A 195 1.17 -14.84 27.91
N ARG A 196 0.76 -14.34 26.74
CA ARG A 196 1.21 -14.84 25.44
C ARG A 196 2.73 -14.74 25.26
N LEU A 197 3.31 -13.62 25.63
CA LEU A 197 4.77 -13.42 25.58
C LEU A 197 5.51 -14.31 26.57
N ALA A 198 4.94 -14.49 27.80
CA ALA A 198 5.53 -15.35 28.82
C ALA A 198 5.53 -16.84 28.41
N GLU A 199 4.44 -17.32 27.79
CA GLU A 199 4.30 -18.72 27.36
C GLU A 199 5.11 -19.05 26.11
N GLN A 200 5.09 -18.16 25.11
CA GLN A 200 5.70 -18.40 23.79
C GLN A 200 7.15 -17.91 23.70
N GLY A 201 7.60 -17.11 24.66
CA GLY A 201 8.93 -16.51 24.69
C GLY A 201 9.15 -15.44 23.59
N LYS A 202 8.25 -15.39 22.62
CA LYS A 202 8.22 -14.39 21.52
C LYS A 202 6.93 -14.52 20.72
N LEU A 203 6.49 -13.43 20.11
CA LEU A 203 5.43 -13.47 19.11
C LEU A 203 5.95 -14.06 17.78
N PRO A 204 5.05 -14.58 16.92
CA PRO A 204 5.43 -14.96 15.57
C PRO A 204 6.07 -13.76 14.84
N PRO A 205 7.08 -13.99 13.99
CA PRO A 205 7.67 -12.93 13.18
C PRO A 205 6.59 -12.19 12.40
N GLN A 206 6.59 -10.86 12.48
CA GLN A 206 5.70 -10.01 11.71
C GLN A 206 6.42 -9.54 10.45
N PRO A 207 5.72 -9.39 9.31
CA PRO A 207 6.30 -8.78 8.13
C PRO A 207 6.63 -7.30 8.42
N VAL A 208 7.70 -6.81 7.81
CA VAL A 208 8.00 -5.38 7.82
C VAL A 208 6.91 -4.65 7.04
N THR A 209 6.30 -3.64 7.63
CA THR A 209 5.25 -2.83 7.04
C THR A 209 5.75 -1.42 6.74
N TYR A 210 5.13 -0.75 5.77
CA TYR A 210 5.51 0.63 5.43
C TYR A 210 4.98 1.65 6.45
N SER A 211 3.96 1.26 7.20
CA SER A 211 3.37 2.10 8.27
C SER A 211 4.16 2.07 9.56
N GLY A 212 5.06 1.11 9.74
CA GLY A 212 5.77 0.83 10.98
C GLY A 212 4.98 -0.02 11.99
N TRP A 213 3.65 -0.20 11.79
CA TRP A 213 2.83 -1.01 12.69
C TRP A 213 3.02 -2.50 12.48
N HIS A 214 3.47 -3.23 13.50
CA HIS A 214 3.66 -4.68 13.44
C HIS A 214 2.39 -5.44 13.86
N ILE A 215 1.26 -5.13 13.20
CA ILE A 215 -0.06 -5.70 13.51
C ILE A 215 -0.69 -6.44 12.32
N SER A 216 0.10 -7.01 11.44
CA SER A 216 -0.39 -7.70 10.22
C SER A 216 -1.46 -8.76 10.50
N GLY A 217 -2.44 -8.88 9.61
CA GLY A 217 -3.58 -9.81 9.69
C GLY A 217 -4.51 -9.68 8.50
N ASP A 218 -5.74 -10.19 8.62
CA ASP A 218 -6.79 -10.05 7.59
C ASP A 218 -7.66 -8.79 7.81
N HIS A 219 -7.15 -7.78 8.50
CA HIS A 219 -7.79 -6.49 8.67
C HIS A 219 -7.30 -5.48 7.65
N VAL A 220 -8.08 -4.42 7.47
CA VAL A 220 -7.63 -3.22 6.76
C VAL A 220 -7.01 -2.28 7.78
N LEU A 221 -5.76 -1.90 7.57
CA LEU A 221 -5.07 -0.87 8.35
C LEU A 221 -4.82 0.36 7.48
N LEU A 222 -5.35 1.51 7.91
CA LEU A 222 -4.93 2.82 7.41
C LEU A 222 -4.02 3.47 8.45
N ALA A 223 -2.86 3.96 8.02
CA ALA A 223 -1.96 4.76 8.86
C ALA A 223 -1.81 6.17 8.30
N GLY A 224 -1.67 7.16 9.17
CA GLY A 224 -1.59 8.58 8.82
C GLY A 224 -0.38 8.94 7.97
N CYS A 225 0.72 8.17 8.08
CA CYS A 225 1.97 8.37 7.35
C CYS A 225 2.79 7.08 7.32
N ARG A 226 3.91 7.09 6.57
CA ARG A 226 4.95 6.06 6.68
C ARG A 226 5.69 6.16 8.01
N ASP A 227 6.37 5.09 8.41
CA ASP A 227 7.14 5.02 9.65
C ASP A 227 8.10 6.22 9.83
N GLU A 228 8.87 6.57 8.82
CA GLU A 228 9.85 7.66 8.87
C GLU A 228 9.24 9.07 8.72
N GLN A 229 7.95 9.18 8.47
CA GLN A 229 7.26 10.43 8.16
C GLN A 229 6.48 10.98 9.35
N LEU A 230 5.95 12.20 9.17
CA LEU A 230 5.14 12.88 10.18
C LEU A 230 3.69 13.01 9.69
N SER A 231 2.73 12.71 10.55
CA SER A 231 1.32 13.06 10.35
C SER A 231 1.09 14.48 10.86
N HIS A 232 0.56 15.33 9.99
CA HIS A 232 0.38 16.76 10.25
C HIS A 232 -1.04 17.08 10.68
N GLU A 233 -1.18 18.10 11.54
CA GLU A 233 -2.45 18.73 11.76
C GLU A 233 -2.77 19.71 10.64
N TYR A 234 -4.00 19.64 10.13
CA TYR A 234 -4.54 20.44 9.04
C TYR A 234 -5.64 21.37 9.56
N ARG A 235 -5.56 22.62 9.19
CA ARG A 235 -6.60 23.60 9.51
C ARG A 235 -7.57 23.71 8.35
N ASP A 236 -8.82 23.32 8.56
CA ASP A 236 -9.87 23.44 7.56
C ASP A 236 -10.08 24.92 7.19
N PRO A 237 -9.88 25.32 5.93
CA PRO A 237 -10.02 26.71 5.52
C PRO A 237 -11.46 27.24 5.58
N GLU A 238 -12.48 26.37 5.58
CA GLU A 238 -13.88 26.77 5.62
C GLU A 238 -14.37 26.99 7.05
N THR A 239 -14.03 26.09 7.96
CA THR A 239 -14.53 26.10 9.35
C THR A 239 -13.51 26.63 10.35
N ASN A 240 -12.25 26.78 9.97
CA ASN A 240 -11.12 27.05 10.84
C ASN A 240 -10.85 25.99 11.92
N ALA A 241 -11.55 24.86 11.90
CA ALA A 241 -11.31 23.74 12.81
C ALA A 241 -10.00 23.04 12.48
N TRP A 242 -9.34 22.51 13.51
CA TRP A 242 -8.16 21.68 13.36
C TRP A 242 -8.56 20.22 13.20
N HIS A 243 -7.84 19.50 12.35
CA HIS A 243 -7.99 18.08 12.06
C HIS A 243 -6.62 17.45 11.79
N GLY A 244 -6.51 16.14 11.82
CA GLY A 244 -5.42 15.45 11.13
C GLY A 244 -5.63 15.51 9.62
N ALA A 245 -4.55 15.73 8.89
CA ALA A 245 -4.64 15.82 7.44
C ALA A 245 -5.26 14.55 6.86
N THR A 246 -4.83 13.36 7.30
CA THR A 246 -5.35 12.09 6.81
C THR A 246 -6.83 11.91 7.16
N THR A 247 -7.23 12.21 8.40
CA THR A 247 -8.64 12.11 8.82
C THR A 247 -9.55 13.07 8.04
N PHE A 248 -9.10 14.31 7.82
CA PHE A 248 -9.88 15.29 7.08
C PHE A 248 -10.19 14.82 5.65
N PHE A 249 -9.17 14.39 4.92
CA PHE A 249 -9.34 13.92 3.55
C PHE A 249 -10.01 12.55 3.48
N LEU A 250 -9.83 11.69 4.50
CA LEU A 250 -10.56 10.43 4.60
C LEU A 250 -12.06 10.67 4.74
N LEU A 251 -12.49 11.51 5.68
CA LEU A 251 -13.89 11.87 5.84
C LEU A 251 -14.50 12.46 4.57
N ARG A 252 -13.77 13.33 3.89
CA ARG A 252 -14.19 13.90 2.60
C ARG A 252 -14.39 12.82 1.55
N SER A 253 -13.49 11.85 1.47
CA SER A 253 -13.56 10.73 0.53
C SER A 253 -14.69 9.77 0.86
N LEU A 254 -14.91 9.45 2.14
CA LEU A 254 -15.98 8.59 2.61
C LEU A 254 -17.39 9.18 2.36
N ARG A 255 -17.55 10.50 2.42
CA ARG A 255 -18.84 11.16 2.12
C ARG A 255 -19.29 10.96 0.68
N SER A 256 -18.36 10.81 -0.26
CA SER A 256 -18.63 10.55 -1.68
C SER A 256 -18.66 9.06 -2.05
N ALA A 257 -18.45 8.18 -1.09
CA ALA A 257 -18.35 6.75 -1.30
C ALA A 257 -19.73 6.08 -1.26
N ASP A 258 -19.89 5.05 -2.09
CA ASP A 258 -21.07 4.19 -2.15
C ASP A 258 -20.79 2.78 -1.58
N GLU A 259 -21.75 1.87 -1.68
CA GLU A 259 -21.66 0.50 -1.16
C GLU A 259 -20.65 -0.40 -1.91
N LYS A 260 -20.22 0.01 -3.10
CA LYS A 260 -19.23 -0.71 -3.92
C LYS A 260 -17.83 -0.12 -3.82
N THR A 261 -17.70 1.02 -3.19
CA THR A 261 -16.41 1.68 -3.00
C THR A 261 -15.50 0.83 -2.10
N THR A 262 -14.29 0.55 -2.53
CA THR A 262 -13.31 -0.23 -1.77
C THR A 262 -12.39 0.67 -0.93
N TRP A 263 -11.70 0.06 0.05
CA TRP A 263 -10.70 0.77 0.84
C TRP A 263 -9.54 1.26 -0.03
N GLY A 264 -9.14 0.51 -1.05
CA GLY A 264 -8.12 0.94 -2.02
C GLY A 264 -8.51 2.22 -2.76
N GLU A 265 -9.78 2.32 -3.23
CA GLU A 265 -10.28 3.53 -3.91
C GLU A 265 -10.33 4.75 -2.98
N VAL A 266 -10.74 4.54 -1.72
CA VAL A 266 -10.73 5.61 -0.72
C VAL A 266 -9.30 6.04 -0.42
N TYR A 267 -8.40 5.09 -0.23
CA TYR A 267 -7.00 5.33 0.05
C TYR A 267 -6.30 6.12 -1.06
N ASP A 268 -6.52 5.78 -2.32
CA ASP A 268 -5.94 6.50 -3.45
C ASP A 268 -6.33 7.99 -3.44
N ARG A 269 -7.61 8.29 -3.13
CA ARG A 269 -8.07 9.67 -3.00
C ARG A 269 -7.42 10.39 -1.82
N VAL A 270 -7.33 9.71 -0.67
CA VAL A 270 -6.74 10.27 0.55
C VAL A 270 -5.25 10.55 0.35
N ARG A 271 -4.50 9.55 -0.13
CA ARG A 271 -3.07 9.64 -0.40
C ARG A 271 -2.74 10.82 -1.30
N THR A 272 -3.47 10.96 -2.40
CA THR A 272 -3.23 12.06 -3.35
C THR A 272 -3.50 13.42 -2.72
N GLN A 273 -4.61 13.57 -1.98
CA GLN A 273 -4.99 14.85 -1.37
C GLN A 273 -4.04 15.23 -0.22
N VAL A 274 -3.65 14.27 0.62
CA VAL A 274 -2.68 14.51 1.70
C VAL A 274 -1.33 14.89 1.13
N ASN A 275 -0.81 14.14 0.13
CA ASN A 275 0.49 14.39 -0.46
C ASN A 275 0.53 15.74 -1.21
N ALA A 276 -0.57 16.16 -1.83
CA ALA A 276 -0.68 17.47 -2.44
C ALA A 276 -0.59 18.63 -1.42
N GLN A 277 -1.05 18.41 -0.18
CA GLN A 277 -0.98 19.38 0.90
C GLN A 277 0.35 19.31 1.68
N TYR A 278 0.87 18.09 1.89
CA TYR A 278 2.09 17.81 2.63
C TYR A 278 2.92 16.79 1.85
N ASN A 279 3.90 17.24 1.10
CA ASN A 279 4.74 16.39 0.23
C ASN A 279 5.59 15.35 0.99
N ASN A 280 5.74 15.53 2.30
CA ASN A 280 6.46 14.64 3.21
C ASN A 280 5.53 13.77 4.09
N GLN A 281 4.23 13.72 3.76
CA GLN A 281 3.27 12.84 4.43
C GLN A 281 2.59 11.95 3.39
N MET A 282 2.75 10.65 3.54
CA MET A 282 2.11 9.66 2.67
C MET A 282 1.37 8.64 3.53
N PRO A 283 0.05 8.75 3.63
CA PRO A 283 -0.78 7.72 4.27
C PRO A 283 -0.46 6.33 3.74
N GLN A 284 -0.70 5.31 4.52
CA GLN A 284 -0.48 3.91 4.14
C GLN A 284 -1.78 3.13 4.27
N LEU A 285 -1.96 2.16 3.37
CA LEU A 285 -3.02 1.15 3.43
C LEU A 285 -2.39 -0.22 3.41
N GLU A 286 -2.75 -1.07 4.37
CA GLU A 286 -2.28 -2.45 4.48
C GLU A 286 -3.48 -3.38 4.61
N GLY A 287 -3.31 -4.64 4.18
CA GLY A 287 -4.39 -5.62 4.19
C GLY A 287 -5.24 -5.63 2.91
N PRO A 288 -6.46 -6.19 2.94
CA PRO A 288 -7.30 -6.40 1.76
C PRO A 288 -7.92 -5.10 1.23
N GLU A 289 -7.16 -4.39 0.40
CA GLU A 289 -7.55 -3.11 -0.22
C GLU A 289 -8.83 -3.19 -1.07
N ASN A 290 -9.14 -4.37 -1.61
CA ASN A 290 -10.34 -4.62 -2.43
C ASN A 290 -11.61 -4.87 -1.60
N ARG A 291 -11.54 -4.86 -0.27
CA ARG A 291 -12.72 -4.94 0.61
C ARG A 291 -13.52 -3.65 0.54
N THR A 292 -14.84 -3.78 0.41
CA THR A 292 -15.75 -2.60 0.42
C THR A 292 -15.72 -1.92 1.78
N ILE A 293 -15.82 -0.58 1.77
CA ILE A 293 -15.90 0.20 3.00
C ILE A 293 -17.17 -0.16 3.77
N PHE A 294 -17.05 -0.33 5.08
CA PHE A 294 -18.16 -0.70 5.97
C PHE A 294 -18.94 -1.95 5.51
N GLY A 295 -18.29 -2.82 4.72
CA GLY A 295 -18.81 -4.08 4.23
C GLY A 295 -17.76 -5.20 4.32
N GLY A 296 -18.20 -6.44 4.19
CA GLY A 296 -17.31 -7.60 4.15
C GLY A 296 -17.06 -8.14 2.74
N LEU A 297 -17.66 -7.51 1.71
CA LEU A 297 -17.54 -7.97 0.34
C LEU A 297 -16.16 -7.57 -0.22
N ALA A 298 -15.39 -8.58 -0.65
CA ALA A 298 -14.20 -8.34 -1.46
C ALA A 298 -14.61 -8.29 -2.94
N LEU A 299 -14.35 -7.16 -3.58
CA LEU A 299 -14.54 -7.01 -5.02
C LEU A 299 -13.28 -7.47 -5.75
N PRO A 300 -13.39 -7.91 -7.02
CA PRO A 300 -12.21 -8.18 -7.82
C PRO A 300 -11.28 -6.95 -7.83
N ALA A 301 -10.01 -7.16 -7.53
CA ALA A 301 -9.02 -6.11 -7.64
C ALA A 301 -8.85 -5.74 -9.12
N HIS A 302 -9.15 -4.50 -9.46
CA HIS A 302 -8.84 -3.93 -10.76
C HIS A 302 -7.71 -2.91 -10.55
N PRO A 303 -6.43 -3.32 -10.68
CA PRO A 303 -5.34 -2.37 -10.62
C PRO A 303 -5.50 -1.39 -11.78
N HIS A 304 -5.78 -0.16 -11.46
CA HIS A 304 -5.86 0.92 -12.44
C HIS A 304 -4.68 1.85 -12.28
N LEU A 305 -4.15 2.30 -13.40
CA LEU A 305 -3.29 3.46 -13.41
C LEU A 305 -4.13 4.70 -13.12
N LEU A 306 -3.55 5.66 -12.41
CA LEU A 306 -4.24 6.84 -11.91
C LEU A 306 -3.50 8.12 -12.31
N VAL A 307 -4.24 9.19 -12.52
CA VAL A 307 -3.70 10.54 -12.62
C VAL A 307 -3.43 11.08 -11.21
N GLU A 308 -2.18 11.33 -10.88
CA GLU A 308 -1.79 11.84 -9.55
C GLU A 308 -1.55 13.35 -9.51
N LYS A 309 -1.15 13.95 -10.65
CA LYS A 309 -1.00 15.40 -10.77
C LYS A 309 -1.55 15.88 -12.09
N VAL A 310 -1.98 17.13 -12.11
CA VAL A 310 -2.41 17.84 -13.32
C VAL A 310 -1.73 19.19 -13.34
N GLU A 311 -1.00 19.47 -14.39
CA GLU A 311 -0.32 20.74 -14.62
C GLU A 311 -0.75 21.31 -15.97
N SER A 312 -0.89 22.62 -16.05
CA SER A 312 -1.24 23.30 -17.30
C SER A 312 -0.34 24.51 -17.50
N ASP A 313 0.18 24.65 -18.70
CA ASP A 313 0.98 25.78 -19.12
C ASP A 313 0.52 26.29 -20.49
N SER A 314 1.32 27.18 -21.11
CA SER A 314 1.07 27.72 -22.47
C SER A 314 1.12 26.63 -23.56
N ASN A 315 1.70 25.47 -23.30
CA ASN A 315 1.88 24.35 -24.24
C ASN A 315 0.79 23.29 -24.14
N GLY A 316 -0.03 23.36 -23.08
CA GLY A 316 -1.17 22.48 -22.88
C GLY A 316 -1.35 21.97 -21.45
N THR A 317 -2.19 20.97 -21.30
CA THR A 317 -2.42 20.27 -20.05
C THR A 317 -1.64 18.95 -20.03
N TYR A 318 -0.94 18.70 -18.93
CA TYR A 318 -0.16 17.51 -18.68
C TYR A 318 -0.67 16.80 -17.44
N VAL A 319 -0.66 15.49 -17.45
CA VAL A 319 -1.05 14.66 -16.32
C VAL A 319 0.08 13.70 -15.94
N GLN A 320 0.40 13.64 -14.65
CA GLN A 320 1.31 12.62 -14.13
C GLN A 320 0.51 11.36 -13.83
N ILE A 321 0.95 10.24 -14.38
CA ILE A 321 0.32 8.92 -14.24
C ILE A 321 1.24 8.03 -13.38
N ASN A 322 0.65 7.30 -12.42
CA ASN A 322 1.36 6.36 -11.54
C ASN A 322 1.70 5.04 -12.26
N GLY A 323 2.32 5.14 -13.38
CA GLY A 323 2.78 4.04 -14.21
C GLY A 323 3.90 4.52 -15.11
N GLY A 324 4.84 3.64 -15.41
CA GLY A 324 5.99 3.94 -16.24
C GLY A 324 6.35 2.78 -17.15
N PRO A 325 7.58 2.76 -17.67
CA PRO A 325 8.05 1.69 -18.55
C PRO A 325 7.82 0.26 -18.04
N PRO A 326 7.89 -0.03 -16.72
CA PRO A 326 7.61 -1.37 -16.21
C PRO A 326 6.20 -1.88 -16.47
N VAL A 327 5.20 -0.98 -16.55
CA VAL A 327 3.81 -1.33 -16.87
C VAL A 327 3.43 -1.00 -18.31
N GLY A 328 4.43 -0.70 -19.15
CA GLY A 328 4.22 -0.46 -20.57
C GLY A 328 3.92 0.98 -20.97
N LEU A 329 4.03 1.93 -20.06
CA LEU A 329 3.92 3.35 -20.36
C LEU A 329 5.29 3.93 -20.73
N ASN A 330 5.56 4.02 -22.02
CA ASN A 330 6.76 4.63 -22.58
C ASN A 330 6.42 5.92 -23.33
N LEU A 331 7.44 6.67 -23.78
CA LEU A 331 7.24 7.82 -24.63
C LEU A 331 6.38 7.46 -25.84
N GLN A 332 5.44 8.32 -26.20
CA GLN A 332 4.47 8.16 -27.30
C GLN A 332 3.38 7.07 -27.04
N SER A 333 3.36 6.41 -25.86
CA SER A 333 2.21 5.59 -25.49
C SER A 333 0.93 6.43 -25.42
N ARG A 334 -0.19 5.89 -25.91
CA ARG A 334 -1.50 6.55 -25.86
C ARG A 334 -2.32 6.08 -24.68
N VAL A 335 -2.99 7.00 -24.05
CA VAL A 335 -3.82 6.74 -22.87
C VAL A 335 -5.20 7.38 -23.02
N GLU A 336 -6.19 6.68 -22.52
CA GLU A 336 -7.54 7.21 -22.30
C GLU A 336 -7.76 7.39 -20.81
N LEU A 337 -8.40 8.51 -20.43
CA LEU A 337 -8.69 8.86 -19.06
C LEU A 337 -10.19 8.76 -18.81
N TYR A 338 -10.56 8.12 -17.71
CA TYR A 338 -11.94 7.90 -17.29
C TYR A 338 -12.20 8.54 -15.93
N ALA A 339 -13.46 8.71 -15.56
CA ALA A 339 -13.82 9.34 -14.29
C ALA A 339 -13.18 8.59 -13.10
N PRO A 340 -12.81 9.31 -12.02
CA PRO A 340 -12.38 8.67 -10.78
C PRO A 340 -13.40 7.64 -10.30
N GLY A 341 -12.93 6.45 -9.90
CA GLY A 341 -13.80 5.37 -9.42
C GLY A 341 -14.48 4.55 -10.55
N SER A 342 -14.23 4.83 -11.83
CA SER A 342 -14.75 3.99 -12.93
C SER A 342 -14.12 2.60 -12.88
N ASN A 343 -14.94 1.56 -12.75
CA ASN A 343 -14.48 0.16 -12.79
C ASN A 343 -14.56 -0.44 -14.21
N ASP A 344 -15.42 0.13 -15.05
CA ASP A 344 -15.55 -0.22 -16.45
C ASP A 344 -14.97 0.90 -17.31
N LEU A 345 -13.89 0.59 -18.03
CA LEU A 345 -13.19 1.51 -18.94
C LEU A 345 -13.56 1.24 -20.40
N SER A 346 -14.80 0.82 -20.67
CA SER A 346 -15.33 0.53 -22.02
C SER A 346 -16.13 1.69 -22.60
N GLY A 347 -16.52 2.68 -21.79
CA GLY A 347 -17.30 3.85 -22.21
C GLY A 347 -16.45 4.91 -22.92
N SER A 348 -17.08 6.06 -23.24
CA SER A 348 -16.35 7.20 -23.80
C SER A 348 -15.38 7.79 -22.75
N PRO A 349 -14.11 7.99 -23.09
CA PRO A 349 -13.14 8.57 -22.17
C PRO A 349 -13.44 10.04 -21.90
N LEU A 350 -13.06 10.53 -20.72
CA LEU A 350 -13.09 11.96 -20.39
C LEU A 350 -12.07 12.76 -21.19
N ALA A 351 -10.89 12.17 -21.37
CA ALA A 351 -9.79 12.80 -22.08
C ALA A 351 -8.91 11.72 -22.73
N VAL A 352 -8.13 12.13 -23.73
CA VAL A 352 -7.11 11.29 -24.37
C VAL A 352 -5.78 12.01 -24.26
N GLY A 353 -4.70 11.25 -24.01
CA GLY A 353 -3.35 11.79 -23.90
C GLY A 353 -2.31 10.92 -24.57
N VAL A 354 -1.14 11.48 -24.73
CA VAL A 354 0.08 10.81 -25.22
C VAL A 354 1.20 11.05 -24.23
N VAL A 355 1.90 10.01 -23.84
CA VAL A 355 3.06 10.11 -22.95
C VAL A 355 4.14 10.92 -23.65
N ASP A 356 4.45 12.07 -23.08
CA ASP A 356 5.38 13.05 -23.64
C ASP A 356 6.74 13.08 -22.91
N MET A 357 6.73 12.66 -21.62
CA MET A 357 7.92 12.66 -20.80
C MET A 357 7.91 11.52 -19.78
N LEU A 358 9.06 10.85 -19.61
CA LEU A 358 9.29 9.96 -18.47
C LEU A 358 9.69 10.81 -17.26
N ASP A 359 9.18 10.46 -16.08
CA ASP A 359 9.61 11.13 -14.86
C ASP A 359 11.06 10.73 -14.53
N ARG A 360 11.94 11.73 -14.54
CA ARG A 360 13.38 11.51 -14.34
C ARG A 360 13.74 11.13 -12.91
N ASN A 361 12.87 11.47 -11.97
CA ASN A 361 13.09 11.25 -10.54
C ASN A 361 12.42 9.95 -10.07
N ASN A 362 11.46 9.41 -10.85
CA ASN A 362 10.75 8.19 -10.48
C ASN A 362 10.31 7.41 -11.73
N VAL A 363 11.00 6.31 -12.00
CA VAL A 363 10.72 5.43 -13.15
C VAL A 363 9.32 4.79 -13.13
N GLY A 364 8.63 4.87 -12.01
CA GLY A 364 7.24 4.42 -11.86
C GLY A 364 6.21 5.44 -12.35
N TYR A 365 6.63 6.60 -12.88
CA TYR A 365 5.73 7.66 -13.32
C TYR A 365 6.08 8.16 -14.72
N VAL A 366 5.04 8.61 -15.42
CA VAL A 366 5.17 9.32 -16.69
C VAL A 366 4.29 10.57 -16.70
N TRP A 367 4.63 11.51 -17.57
CA TRP A 367 3.80 12.64 -17.89
C TRP A 367 3.19 12.47 -19.27
N ALA A 368 1.86 12.54 -19.35
CA ALA A 368 1.13 12.49 -20.62
C ALA A 368 0.55 13.87 -20.94
N LYS A 369 0.78 14.32 -22.14
CA LYS A 369 0.14 15.52 -22.70
C LYS A 369 -1.27 15.19 -23.13
N ILE A 370 -2.24 15.97 -22.67
CA ILE A 370 -3.65 15.79 -23.07
C ILE A 370 -3.83 16.32 -24.49
N THR A 371 -4.31 15.46 -25.36
CA THR A 371 -4.59 15.76 -26.78
C THR A 371 -6.06 16.04 -27.03
N THR A 372 -6.96 15.44 -26.24
CA THR A 372 -8.40 15.72 -26.27
C THR A 372 -8.82 16.05 -24.84
N ALA A 373 -9.20 17.29 -24.60
CA ALA A 373 -9.59 17.77 -23.29
C ALA A 373 -11.01 17.31 -22.91
N PRO A 374 -11.30 17.14 -21.61
CA PRO A 374 -12.63 16.79 -21.15
C PRO A 374 -13.61 17.97 -21.39
N PRO A 375 -14.92 17.68 -21.53
CA PRO A 375 -15.94 18.73 -21.69
C PRO A 375 -15.96 19.75 -20.53
N SER A 376 -15.56 19.35 -19.33
CA SER A 376 -15.41 20.22 -18.16
C SER A 376 -14.20 21.15 -18.21
N GLY A 377 -13.31 21.01 -19.19
CA GLY A 377 -12.10 21.79 -19.33
C GLY A 377 -10.94 21.38 -18.41
N SER A 378 -11.16 20.51 -17.42
CA SER A 378 -10.11 20.03 -16.51
C SER A 378 -10.15 18.53 -16.32
N VAL A 379 -8.98 17.90 -16.28
CA VAL A 379 -8.84 16.48 -15.92
C VAL A 379 -8.92 16.36 -14.40
N PRO A 380 -9.81 15.52 -13.86
CA PRO A 380 -9.86 15.30 -12.42
C PRO A 380 -8.65 14.47 -11.94
N LEU A 381 -8.15 14.78 -10.73
CA LEU A 381 -7.21 13.90 -10.03
C LEU A 381 -7.87 12.53 -9.82
N LEU A 382 -7.06 11.47 -9.83
CA LEU A 382 -7.50 10.08 -9.73
C LEU A 382 -8.37 9.61 -10.90
N ALA A 383 -8.38 10.34 -12.01
CA ALA A 383 -8.88 9.79 -13.26
C ALA A 383 -8.21 8.44 -13.53
N ARG A 384 -9.01 7.45 -13.87
CA ARG A 384 -8.54 6.11 -14.23
C ARG A 384 -7.90 6.16 -15.60
N VAL A 385 -6.76 5.49 -15.77
CA VAL A 385 -6.01 5.50 -17.00
C VAL A 385 -6.02 4.13 -17.65
N LYS A 386 -6.44 4.08 -18.89
CA LYS A 386 -6.36 2.92 -19.76
C LYS A 386 -5.30 3.15 -20.82
N ILE A 387 -4.36 2.23 -20.96
CA ILE A 387 -3.40 2.25 -22.05
C ILE A 387 -4.09 1.74 -23.29
N THR A 388 -4.18 2.56 -24.34
CA THR A 388 -4.82 2.19 -25.62
C THR A 388 -3.81 1.87 -26.72
N ALA A 389 -2.61 2.41 -26.62
CA ALA A 389 -1.50 2.02 -27.45
C ALA A 389 -0.19 2.22 -26.68
N GLN A 390 0.61 1.19 -26.66
CA GLN A 390 1.93 1.25 -26.02
C GLN A 390 2.97 1.57 -27.10
N SER A 391 3.91 2.45 -26.79
CA SER A 391 5.06 2.72 -27.65
C SER A 391 6.30 2.12 -27.01
N TYR A 392 7.03 1.36 -27.76
CA TYR A 392 8.29 0.75 -27.32
C TYR A 392 9.41 1.15 -28.26
N ASP A 393 10.48 1.68 -27.70
CA ASP A 393 11.77 1.68 -28.37
C ASP A 393 12.27 0.23 -28.43
N SER A 394 11.80 -0.51 -29.44
CA SER A 394 12.43 -1.70 -30.03
C SER A 394 12.46 -3.03 -29.27
N GLN A 395 11.59 -3.37 -28.33
CA GLN A 395 11.56 -4.76 -27.86
C GLN A 395 10.21 -5.44 -28.07
N VAL A 396 9.81 -5.50 -29.32
CA VAL A 396 8.79 -6.44 -29.80
C VAL A 396 9.45 -7.81 -29.94
N TYR A 397 8.89 -8.79 -29.30
CA TYR A 397 9.42 -10.16 -29.34
C TYR A 397 8.77 -10.93 -30.48
N PRO A 398 9.54 -11.33 -31.51
CA PRO A 398 9.01 -12.13 -32.60
C PRO A 398 8.68 -13.55 -32.11
N VAL A 399 7.48 -14.00 -32.42
CA VAL A 399 6.94 -15.33 -32.06
C VAL A 399 6.73 -16.17 -33.32
N ALA A 400 7.30 -17.37 -33.35
CA ALA A 400 7.05 -18.34 -34.38
C ALA A 400 6.06 -19.42 -33.92
N ALA A 401 5.01 -19.66 -34.71
CA ALA A 401 4.07 -20.71 -34.50
C ALA A 401 3.60 -21.26 -35.86
N THR A 402 3.49 -22.59 -35.99
CA THR A 402 3.03 -23.25 -37.22
C THR A 402 1.62 -23.82 -37.07
N ASP A 403 1.20 -24.15 -35.83
CA ASP A 403 -0.15 -24.68 -35.58
C ASP A 403 -1.24 -23.65 -35.90
N PRO A 404 -2.30 -23.99 -36.63
CA PRO A 404 -3.35 -23.05 -37.02
C PRO A 404 -4.11 -22.42 -35.86
N LEU A 405 -4.35 -23.15 -34.74
CA LEU A 405 -5.01 -22.63 -33.55
C LEU A 405 -4.15 -21.57 -32.87
N LEU A 406 -2.84 -21.85 -32.74
CA LEU A 406 -1.88 -20.90 -32.19
C LEU A 406 -1.76 -19.66 -33.07
N ARG A 407 -1.65 -19.81 -34.37
CA ARG A 407 -1.57 -18.67 -35.28
C ARG A 407 -2.81 -17.79 -35.20
N ALA A 408 -4.00 -18.38 -35.12
CA ALA A 408 -5.25 -17.63 -34.97
C ALA A 408 -5.30 -16.87 -33.64
N ALA A 409 -4.90 -17.50 -32.51
CA ALA A 409 -4.86 -16.86 -31.18
C ALA A 409 -3.80 -15.75 -31.14
N LEU A 410 -2.61 -15.98 -31.69
CA LEU A 410 -1.53 -14.99 -31.73
C LEU A 410 -1.85 -13.85 -32.70
N ALA A 411 -2.47 -14.10 -33.86
CA ALA A 411 -2.91 -13.05 -34.77
C ALA A 411 -3.93 -12.12 -34.11
N LYS A 412 -4.85 -12.67 -33.29
CA LYS A 412 -5.77 -11.88 -32.48
C LYS A 412 -5.04 -11.10 -31.38
N ALA A 413 -4.08 -11.74 -30.71
CA ALA A 413 -3.33 -11.10 -29.61
C ALA A 413 -2.36 -10.02 -30.11
N THR A 414 -1.79 -10.15 -31.32
CA THR A 414 -0.84 -9.19 -31.89
C THR A 414 -1.49 -8.13 -32.77
N GLY A 415 -2.79 -8.26 -33.05
CA GLY A 415 -3.53 -7.40 -33.96
C GLY A 415 -3.10 -7.60 -35.43
N SER A 416 -4.01 -7.93 -36.31
CA SER A 416 -3.76 -7.89 -37.76
C SER A 416 -3.85 -6.46 -38.33
N ASP A 417 -4.30 -5.52 -37.52
CA ASP A 417 -4.48 -4.10 -37.81
C ASP A 417 -3.81 -3.27 -36.71
N GLU A 418 -2.88 -2.40 -37.08
CA GLU A 418 -2.17 -1.49 -36.15
C GLU A 418 -3.13 -0.57 -35.36
N SER A 419 -4.40 -0.50 -35.75
CA SER A 419 -5.44 0.25 -35.07
C SER A 419 -6.18 -0.53 -33.98
N ASP A 420 -5.93 -1.85 -33.81
CA ASP A 420 -6.60 -2.65 -32.77
C ASP A 420 -5.98 -2.35 -31.37
N PRO A 421 -6.70 -1.64 -30.50
CA PRO A 421 -6.19 -1.27 -29.18
C PRO A 421 -6.03 -2.47 -28.22
N SER A 422 -6.54 -3.65 -28.59
CA SER A 422 -6.41 -4.88 -27.80
C SER A 422 -5.16 -5.70 -28.17
N ALA A 423 -4.42 -5.28 -29.19
CA ALA A 423 -3.22 -5.97 -29.62
C ALA A 423 -2.08 -5.83 -28.62
N SER A 424 -1.38 -6.92 -28.35
CA SER A 424 -0.17 -6.89 -27.54
C SER A 424 0.94 -6.12 -28.27
N PRO A 425 1.47 -5.05 -27.68
CA PRO A 425 2.55 -4.29 -28.30
C PRO A 425 3.92 -4.95 -28.09
N PHE A 426 3.97 -6.05 -27.35
CA PHE A 426 5.19 -6.76 -27.00
C PHE A 426 5.48 -7.95 -27.89
N LEU A 427 4.49 -8.40 -28.65
CA LEU A 427 4.58 -9.61 -29.45
C LEU A 427 4.37 -9.29 -30.93
N GLN A 428 5.12 -9.95 -31.78
CA GLN A 428 4.93 -9.92 -33.22
C GLN A 428 4.88 -11.35 -33.75
N LEU A 429 3.76 -11.74 -34.36
CA LEU A 429 3.69 -13.03 -35.04
C LEU A 429 4.55 -12.98 -36.29
N THR A 430 5.53 -13.88 -36.37
CA THR A 430 6.40 -14.00 -37.52
C THR A 430 5.80 -14.91 -38.60
N GLU A 431 6.13 -14.63 -39.84
CA GLU A 431 5.82 -15.57 -40.94
C GLU A 431 6.72 -16.82 -40.81
N PRO A 432 6.21 -18.00 -41.24
CA PRO A 432 6.96 -19.26 -41.09
C PRO A 432 8.36 -19.23 -41.69
N GLU A 433 8.54 -18.49 -42.80
CA GLU A 433 9.83 -18.36 -43.50
C GLU A 433 10.87 -17.55 -42.68
N LYS A 434 10.41 -16.75 -41.70
CA LYS A 434 11.25 -15.91 -40.83
C LYS A 434 11.39 -16.48 -39.41
N ALA A 435 11.02 -17.73 -39.19
CA ALA A 435 11.01 -18.35 -37.87
C ALA A 435 12.40 -18.45 -37.20
N GLU A 436 13.49 -18.42 -37.98
CA GLU A 436 14.87 -18.46 -37.43
C GLU A 436 15.17 -17.26 -36.51
N GLY A 437 14.57 -16.10 -36.78
CA GLY A 437 14.74 -14.90 -35.96
C GLY A 437 13.79 -14.80 -34.76
N ALA A 438 12.91 -15.78 -34.55
CA ALA A 438 11.93 -15.71 -33.48
C ALA A 438 12.57 -15.84 -32.09
N ARG A 439 12.16 -14.97 -31.16
CA ARG A 439 12.59 -15.02 -29.76
C ARG A 439 11.88 -16.12 -28.99
N PHE A 440 10.60 -16.35 -29.32
CA PHE A 440 9.79 -17.43 -28.79
C PHE A 440 9.33 -18.35 -29.91
N ARG A 441 9.35 -19.64 -29.66
CA ARG A 441 8.81 -20.66 -30.53
C ARG A 441 7.72 -21.41 -29.80
N VAL A 442 6.59 -21.66 -30.49
CA VAL A 442 5.52 -22.45 -29.92
C VAL A 442 5.15 -23.55 -30.87
N GLU A 443 5.22 -24.76 -30.38
CA GLU A 443 4.97 -25.97 -31.13
C GLU A 443 3.86 -26.78 -30.47
N ARG A 444 3.08 -27.46 -31.27
CA ARG A 444 2.17 -28.50 -30.78
C ARG A 444 2.93 -29.81 -30.64
N GLN A 445 2.93 -30.35 -29.41
CA GLN A 445 3.45 -31.69 -29.13
C GLN A 445 2.32 -32.53 -28.52
N ALA A 446 1.87 -33.57 -29.29
CA ALA A 446 0.69 -34.35 -28.95
C ALA A 446 -0.56 -33.46 -28.72
N ASP A 447 -1.12 -33.50 -27.53
CA ASP A 447 -2.33 -32.77 -27.15
C ASP A 447 -2.04 -31.47 -26.35
N ALA A 448 -0.82 -30.96 -26.41
CA ALA A 448 -0.42 -29.75 -25.68
C ALA A 448 0.45 -28.82 -26.54
N PHE A 449 0.53 -27.55 -26.11
CA PHE A 449 1.44 -26.56 -26.68
C PHE A 449 2.68 -26.39 -25.80
N VAL A 450 3.85 -26.34 -26.41
CA VAL A 450 5.14 -26.18 -25.74
C VAL A 450 5.74 -24.84 -26.16
N VAL A 451 6.07 -24.01 -25.17
CA VAL A 451 6.72 -22.71 -25.36
C VAL A 451 8.23 -22.87 -25.18
N GLN A 452 8.97 -22.48 -26.20
CA GLN A 452 10.45 -22.61 -26.25
C GLN A 452 11.09 -21.24 -26.50
N ASP A 453 12.34 -21.10 -26.09
CA ASP A 453 13.19 -19.97 -26.46
C ASP A 453 13.75 -20.10 -27.89
N ALA A 454 14.58 -19.13 -28.29
CA ALA A 454 15.24 -19.13 -29.60
C ALA A 454 16.16 -20.35 -29.83
N ALA A 455 16.68 -20.97 -28.77
CA ALA A 455 17.51 -22.16 -28.82
C ALA A 455 16.70 -23.46 -28.85
N GLY A 456 15.36 -23.40 -28.79
CA GLY A 456 14.48 -24.56 -28.73
C GLY A 456 14.38 -25.19 -27.33
N VAL A 457 14.82 -24.50 -26.30
CA VAL A 457 14.70 -24.96 -24.91
C VAL A 457 13.31 -24.58 -24.38
N GLN A 458 12.59 -25.56 -23.83
CA GLN A 458 11.32 -25.29 -23.17
C GLN A 458 11.52 -24.35 -21.99
N ILE A 459 10.78 -23.23 -21.98
CA ILE A 459 10.92 -22.17 -20.97
C ILE A 459 9.73 -22.08 -20.01
N VAL A 460 8.63 -22.77 -20.30
CA VAL A 460 7.43 -22.82 -19.48
C VAL A 460 7.14 -24.26 -19.10
N VAL A 461 7.02 -24.54 -17.82
CA VAL A 461 6.76 -25.89 -17.28
C VAL A 461 5.35 -26.35 -17.64
N GLU A 462 4.39 -25.44 -17.56
CA GLU A 462 3.00 -25.71 -17.91
C GLU A 462 2.85 -25.82 -19.42
N MET A 463 2.20 -26.89 -19.86
CA MET A 463 1.89 -27.13 -21.28
C MET A 463 0.38 -26.99 -21.48
N PRO A 464 -0.13 -25.84 -21.94
CA PRO A 464 -1.55 -25.65 -22.22
C PRO A 464 -2.06 -26.68 -23.25
N PRO A 465 -3.29 -27.19 -23.08
CA PRO A 465 -3.84 -28.17 -24.01
C PRO A 465 -3.98 -27.61 -25.44
N ALA A 466 -3.87 -28.45 -26.44
CA ALA A 466 -3.98 -28.06 -27.84
C ALA A 466 -5.46 -27.82 -28.26
N THR A 467 -6.10 -26.87 -27.58
CA THR A 467 -7.46 -26.37 -27.80
C THR A 467 -7.44 -24.86 -28.07
N PRO A 468 -8.54 -24.27 -28.56
CA PRO A 468 -8.64 -22.81 -28.72
C PRO A 468 -8.35 -22.03 -27.42
N GLU A 469 -8.85 -22.53 -26.29
CA GLU A 469 -8.63 -21.94 -24.98
C GLU A 469 -7.16 -22.05 -24.55
N GLY A 470 -6.53 -23.21 -24.82
CA GLY A 470 -5.11 -23.41 -24.56
C GLY A 470 -4.23 -22.51 -25.44
N ALA A 471 -4.62 -22.29 -26.70
CA ALA A 471 -3.93 -21.36 -27.60
C ALA A 471 -4.02 -19.89 -27.10
N ALA A 472 -5.19 -19.47 -26.61
CA ALA A 472 -5.37 -18.16 -26.00
C ALA A 472 -4.50 -18.01 -24.73
N ARG A 473 -4.40 -19.08 -23.92
CA ARG A 473 -3.53 -19.11 -22.73
C ARG A 473 -2.05 -18.99 -23.10
N VAL A 474 -1.62 -19.64 -24.19
CA VAL A 474 -0.25 -19.47 -24.72
C VAL A 474 0.03 -18.02 -25.09
N ALA A 475 -0.90 -17.34 -25.76
CA ALA A 475 -0.72 -15.92 -26.10
C ALA A 475 -0.54 -15.06 -24.84
N ALA A 476 -1.33 -15.28 -23.80
CA ALA A 476 -1.18 -14.58 -22.51
C ALA A 476 0.16 -14.89 -21.82
N ILE A 477 0.60 -16.15 -21.84
CA ILE A 477 1.93 -16.55 -21.32
C ILE A 477 3.06 -15.82 -22.05
N LEU A 478 2.99 -15.76 -23.39
CA LEU A 478 4.02 -15.10 -24.20
C LEU A 478 4.07 -13.59 -23.94
N GLU A 479 2.92 -12.97 -23.79
CA GLU A 479 2.84 -11.56 -23.40
C GLU A 479 3.49 -11.32 -22.06
N HIS A 480 3.17 -12.15 -21.07
CA HIS A 480 3.78 -12.09 -19.74
C HIS A 480 5.32 -12.26 -19.79
N LEU A 481 5.81 -13.24 -20.56
CA LEU A 481 7.24 -13.44 -20.78
C LEU A 481 7.91 -12.24 -21.46
N ALA A 482 7.23 -11.60 -22.41
CA ALA A 482 7.73 -10.40 -23.08
C ALA A 482 7.84 -9.23 -22.10
N VAL A 483 6.82 -8.99 -21.27
CA VAL A 483 6.84 -7.99 -20.18
C VAL A 483 7.98 -8.28 -19.21
N TYR A 484 8.07 -9.51 -18.71
CA TYR A 484 9.14 -9.95 -17.82
C TYR A 484 10.55 -9.64 -18.38
N ASN A 485 10.79 -10.00 -19.66
CA ASN A 485 12.08 -9.75 -20.30
C ASN A 485 12.34 -8.25 -20.49
N ASN A 486 11.30 -7.44 -20.75
CA ASN A 486 11.44 -5.98 -20.83
C ASN A 486 11.87 -5.40 -19.47
N VAL A 487 11.23 -5.80 -18.37
CA VAL A 487 11.63 -5.36 -17.02
C VAL A 487 13.05 -5.83 -16.70
N ARG A 488 13.37 -7.10 -16.96
CA ARG A 488 14.73 -7.67 -16.74
C ARG A 488 15.83 -6.92 -17.51
N ASN A 489 15.49 -6.41 -18.68
CA ASN A 489 16.43 -5.71 -19.57
C ASN A 489 16.43 -4.20 -19.40
N LEU A 490 15.68 -3.64 -18.42
CA LEU A 490 15.74 -2.22 -18.11
C LEU A 490 17.18 -1.79 -17.85
N ARG A 491 17.62 -0.76 -18.58
CA ARG A 491 18.95 -0.18 -18.48
C ARG A 491 18.85 1.33 -18.50
N ASN A 492 19.70 2.01 -17.79
CA ASN A 492 19.89 3.45 -17.98
C ASN A 492 20.74 3.65 -19.26
N PRO A 493 20.18 4.21 -20.34
CA PRO A 493 20.93 4.42 -21.58
C PRO A 493 21.97 5.55 -21.48
N ALA A 494 21.89 6.41 -20.46
CA ALA A 494 22.83 7.51 -20.27
C ALA A 494 24.15 6.98 -19.69
N LEU A 495 25.15 6.84 -20.55
CA LEU A 495 26.49 6.35 -20.16
C LEU A 495 27.24 7.31 -19.22
N ASP A 496 26.86 8.59 -19.23
CA ASP A 496 27.39 9.71 -18.44
C ASP A 496 26.48 10.11 -17.28
N SER A 497 25.52 9.26 -16.92
CA SER A 497 24.61 9.53 -15.80
C SER A 497 25.37 9.83 -14.52
N PRO A 498 25.07 10.94 -13.81
CA PRO A 498 25.66 11.23 -12.49
C PRO A 498 25.31 10.18 -11.43
N LEU A 499 24.30 9.35 -11.71
CA LEU A 499 23.89 8.23 -10.83
C LEU A 499 24.62 6.94 -11.13
N LYS A 500 25.52 6.93 -12.13
CA LYS A 500 26.37 5.77 -12.39
C LYS A 500 27.20 5.50 -11.15
N ASP A 501 27.15 4.25 -10.68
CA ASP A 501 27.84 3.80 -9.47
C ASP A 501 27.40 4.48 -8.16
N ALA A 502 26.30 5.27 -8.19
CA ALA A 502 25.76 5.91 -6.99
C ALA A 502 25.16 4.92 -5.98
N LEU A 503 24.72 3.75 -6.44
CA LEU A 503 24.21 2.68 -5.58
C LEU A 503 25.16 1.50 -5.56
N GLN A 504 25.47 1.03 -4.34
CA GLN A 504 26.05 -0.31 -4.12
C GLN A 504 24.92 -1.23 -3.63
N VAL A 505 24.74 -2.36 -4.30
CA VAL A 505 23.78 -3.39 -3.89
C VAL A 505 24.56 -4.67 -3.61
N ASP A 506 24.54 -5.08 -2.35
CA ASP A 506 25.14 -6.35 -1.93
C ASP A 506 23.99 -7.30 -1.55
N ALA A 507 24.03 -8.53 -2.04
CA ALA A 507 23.04 -9.57 -1.75
C ALA A 507 23.68 -10.70 -0.94
N PHE A 508 22.95 -11.20 0.05
CA PHE A 508 23.41 -12.28 0.93
C PHE A 508 22.34 -13.34 1.09
N SER A 509 22.71 -14.61 1.12
CA SER A 509 21.79 -15.71 1.42
C SER A 509 22.03 -16.28 2.82
N TYR A 510 20.96 -16.72 3.48
CA TYR A 510 20.98 -17.25 4.84
C TYR A 510 20.25 -18.57 4.95
N SER A 511 20.80 -19.50 5.74
CA SER A 511 20.25 -20.85 5.91
C SER A 511 19.29 -21.02 7.09
N ARG A 512 19.09 -20.00 7.95
CA ARG A 512 18.28 -20.11 9.18
C ARG A 512 17.35 -18.93 9.41
N ALA A 513 16.19 -19.24 10.03
CA ALA A 513 15.36 -18.24 10.69
C ALA A 513 16.08 -17.75 11.97
N GLY A 514 16.34 -16.45 12.08
CA GLY A 514 16.99 -15.83 13.23
C GLY A 514 17.54 -14.45 12.86
N ARG A 515 17.97 -13.69 13.85
CA ARG A 515 18.62 -12.39 13.66
C ARG A 515 19.91 -12.63 12.88
N VAL A 516 19.95 -12.13 11.66
CA VAL A 516 21.09 -12.35 10.75
C VAL A 516 21.73 -11.00 10.52
N ARG A 517 23.02 -10.89 10.82
CA ARG A 517 23.79 -9.71 10.47
C ARG A 517 24.33 -9.88 9.04
N PRO A 518 24.54 -8.80 8.28
CA PRO A 518 25.10 -8.88 6.94
C PRO A 518 26.39 -9.70 6.87
N GLU A 519 27.24 -9.61 7.92
CA GLU A 519 28.50 -10.35 8.03
C GLU A 519 28.35 -11.87 8.19
N ASP A 520 27.18 -12.36 8.58
CA ASP A 520 26.90 -13.80 8.77
C ASP A 520 26.34 -14.46 7.50
N GLY A 521 26.08 -13.69 6.45
CA GLY A 521 25.49 -14.16 5.19
C GLY A 521 26.54 -14.67 4.21
N ILE A 522 26.10 -15.58 3.33
CA ILE A 522 26.90 -15.97 2.17
C ILE A 522 26.64 -14.95 1.07
N PRO A 523 27.68 -14.19 0.63
CA PRO A 523 27.50 -13.23 -0.44
C PRO A 523 27.00 -13.90 -1.72
N LEU A 524 26.06 -13.23 -2.40
CA LEU A 524 25.57 -13.61 -3.73
C LEU A 524 26.22 -12.67 -4.74
N ASP A 525 27.50 -12.87 -4.99
CA ASP A 525 28.36 -11.94 -5.73
C ASP A 525 28.47 -12.24 -7.23
N ASN A 526 27.70 -13.21 -7.74
CA ASN A 526 27.66 -13.49 -9.17
C ASN A 526 26.22 -13.63 -9.69
N ALA A 527 26.05 -13.30 -10.96
CA ALA A 527 24.76 -13.35 -11.66
C ALA A 527 24.14 -14.77 -11.78
N ASN A 528 24.87 -15.80 -11.38
CA ASN A 528 24.48 -17.21 -11.45
C ASN A 528 24.30 -17.83 -10.06
N ALA A 529 24.19 -17.04 -9.00
CA ALA A 529 23.96 -17.55 -7.66
C ALA A 529 22.63 -18.31 -7.61
N VAL A 530 22.69 -19.60 -7.30
CA VAL A 530 21.52 -20.45 -7.15
C VAL A 530 21.07 -20.42 -5.70
N LEU A 531 19.82 -20.04 -5.49
CA LEU A 531 19.19 -20.06 -4.18
C LEU A 531 18.41 -21.37 -3.99
N GLU A 532 18.70 -22.08 -2.92
CA GLU A 532 17.90 -23.24 -2.52
C GLU A 532 16.55 -22.78 -1.96
N PRO A 533 15.45 -23.51 -2.20
CA PRO A 533 14.16 -23.21 -1.63
C PRO A 533 14.22 -23.08 -0.09
N GLY A 534 13.56 -22.06 0.45
CA GLY A 534 13.51 -21.80 1.89
C GLY A 534 14.68 -20.97 2.45
N ARG A 535 15.64 -20.55 1.62
CA ARG A 535 16.65 -19.57 2.03
C ARG A 535 16.09 -18.15 2.00
N LYS A 536 16.51 -17.34 2.95
CA LYS A 536 16.22 -15.90 2.97
C LYS A 536 17.32 -15.15 2.22
N VAL A 537 16.93 -14.13 1.47
CA VAL A 537 17.83 -13.20 0.81
C VAL A 537 17.76 -11.86 1.53
N TRP A 538 18.90 -11.29 1.83
CA TRP A 538 19.05 -9.95 2.35
C TRP A 538 19.70 -9.09 1.28
N LEU A 539 19.09 -7.96 0.95
CA LEU A 539 19.66 -6.95 0.07
C LEU A 539 20.13 -5.78 0.90
N GLN A 540 21.42 -5.47 0.87
CA GLN A 540 21.96 -4.26 1.44
C GLN A 540 22.18 -3.26 0.31
N VAL A 541 21.48 -2.12 0.38
CA VAL A 541 21.62 -1.04 -0.59
C VAL A 541 22.29 0.15 0.09
N LYS A 542 23.39 0.63 -0.47
CA LYS A 542 24.11 1.80 0.01
C LYS A 542 24.10 2.88 -1.06
N ASN A 543 23.58 4.04 -0.71
CA ASN A 543 23.77 5.24 -1.51
C ASN A 543 25.19 5.77 -1.29
N ARG A 544 25.99 5.82 -2.34
CA ARG A 544 27.36 6.36 -2.35
C ARG A 544 27.40 7.79 -2.87
N GLY A 545 26.29 8.27 -3.41
CA GLY A 545 26.16 9.64 -3.92
C GLY A 545 25.86 10.63 -2.79
N ALA A 546 25.91 11.91 -3.11
CA ALA A 546 25.63 13.00 -2.19
C ALA A 546 24.13 13.39 -2.18
N GLU A 547 23.36 12.91 -3.13
CA GLU A 547 21.94 13.23 -3.29
C GLU A 547 21.06 12.08 -2.80
N ASP A 548 19.88 12.40 -2.30
CA ASP A 548 18.87 11.41 -1.92
C ASP A 548 18.39 10.64 -3.16
N LEU A 549 18.36 9.32 -3.07
CA LEU A 549 17.93 8.44 -4.15
C LEU A 549 16.67 7.68 -3.77
N TYR A 550 15.69 7.69 -4.65
CA TYR A 550 14.51 6.83 -4.54
C TYR A 550 14.80 5.47 -5.17
N LEU A 551 14.62 4.41 -4.40
CA LEU A 551 14.87 3.04 -4.84
C LEU A 551 13.56 2.28 -5.05
N SER A 552 13.39 1.71 -6.24
CA SER A 552 12.35 0.71 -6.51
C SER A 552 13.00 -0.65 -6.72
N ILE A 553 12.56 -1.64 -5.97
CA ILE A 553 13.05 -3.02 -6.09
C ILE A 553 11.95 -3.85 -6.75
N TYR A 554 12.25 -4.42 -7.92
CA TYR A 554 11.39 -5.37 -8.60
C TYR A 554 11.91 -6.78 -8.33
N VAL A 555 11.03 -7.64 -7.82
CA VAL A 555 11.34 -9.06 -7.63
C VAL A 555 10.81 -9.82 -8.84
N LEU A 556 11.71 -10.40 -9.62
CA LEU A 556 11.37 -11.25 -10.74
C LEU A 556 11.50 -12.71 -10.28
N THR A 557 10.39 -13.41 -10.17
CA THR A 557 10.37 -14.80 -9.70
C THR A 557 10.65 -15.78 -10.83
N ALA A 558 11.04 -17.01 -10.51
CA ALA A 558 11.39 -18.03 -11.50
C ALA A 558 10.16 -18.53 -12.28
N ASP A 559 8.98 -18.30 -11.77
CA ASP A 559 7.68 -18.57 -12.41
C ASP A 559 7.16 -17.36 -13.22
N PHE A 560 8.04 -16.39 -13.44
CA PHE A 560 7.77 -15.17 -14.21
C PHE A 560 6.72 -14.22 -13.59
N GLY A 561 6.50 -14.30 -12.25
CA GLY A 561 5.61 -13.40 -11.51
C GLY A 561 6.27 -12.13 -11.00
#